data_92578981e1391daff370bbf1460d12ef
#
_entry.id   92578981e1391daff370bbf1460d12ef
#
_cell.length_a   1.000
_cell.length_b   1.000
_cell.length_c   1.000
_cell.angle_alpha   90.00
_cell.angle_beta   90.00
_cell.angle_gamma   90.00
#
_symmetry.space_group_name_H-M   'P 1'
#
loop_
_entity.id
_entity.type
_entity.pdbx_description
1 polymer ?
#
loop_
_entity_poly.entity_id
_entity_poly.type
_entity_poly.pdbx_seq_one_letter_code
_entity_poly.pdbx_strand_id
1 'polypeptide(L)'
;MRRCLACVMIVLLVFVAPAFPAGAAGFELPEGTQLSAQSVYIVNLDTGLCVYEQNADEKRSVASLTKLMTALLLIENVEDLEGTYISGGTALYTEEITDPQASNADILPNEEVRAIDLLYAMMLPSANEAAKNVGYFLGNGDLNNFYALMNARAAELGCTNTNFTSANGLADMDEGNYSTARDIFLIAQECWKHEIFRTVVGTPLYWMPLTNKHTTAEFPEQNPDAAYFITNSNAMIKEASGDMYRSYIKGIETGSTYDAGRNFVSAAVNEAGESFIGVVLGCPWDPAEDGYALSFHDTATLYDWIFSSFSVRPTLSTDTPIHEVAVTHSAETDTLALVPADNLATILPNDSDDALQQTFDVPESVEDPIQKGDKIGTVTVSLSGEVIGTVDLLAAQDVALNPVLYAFSRLKAFFTSTYMCVVYVLTALFALFYAGLYAWLLHDTKKRKARRARQNNAGARPNGGSAPRPQGRPPRTPPEGR
;
A
#
# COMPACT_ATOMS: atom_id res chain seq x y z
N MET A 1 53.02 -17.20 -1.49
CA MET A 1 51.74 -17.85 -1.85
C MET A 1 50.68 -17.49 -0.84
N ARG A 2 49.94 -16.42 -1.02
CA ARG A 2 48.77 -16.03 -0.20
C ARG A 2 47.59 -15.93 -1.14
N ARG A 3 46.61 -16.83 -1.03
CA ARG A 3 45.37 -16.84 -1.75
C ARG A 3 44.39 -15.89 -1.07
N CYS A 4 44.04 -14.77 -1.72
CA CYS A 4 42.94 -13.93 -1.34
C CYS A 4 41.64 -14.62 -1.79
N LEU A 5 40.83 -15.04 -0.84
CA LEU A 5 39.42 -15.40 -1.07
C LEU A 5 38.60 -14.08 -1.15
N ALA A 6 38.14 -13.75 -2.32
CA ALA A 6 37.13 -12.71 -2.48
C ALA A 6 35.76 -13.32 -2.22
N CYS A 7 35.15 -13.00 -1.08
CA CYS A 7 33.74 -13.28 -0.84
C CYS A 7 32.91 -12.30 -1.69
N VAL A 8 32.30 -12.81 -2.74
CA VAL A 8 31.24 -12.09 -3.45
C VAL A 8 29.96 -12.24 -2.65
N MET A 9 29.59 -11.19 -1.93
CA MET A 9 28.30 -11.09 -1.24
C MET A 9 27.26 -10.69 -2.32
N ILE A 10 26.49 -11.67 -2.78
CA ILE A 10 25.29 -11.43 -3.62
C ILE A 10 24.24 -10.84 -2.68
N VAL A 11 24.04 -9.54 -2.74
CA VAL A 11 22.88 -8.88 -2.13
C VAL A 11 21.70 -9.20 -3.04
N LEU A 12 20.87 -10.15 -2.64
CA LEU A 12 19.53 -10.32 -3.19
C LEU A 12 18.71 -9.08 -2.75
N LEU A 13 18.56 -8.13 -3.66
CA LEU A 13 17.53 -7.10 -3.54
C LEU A 13 16.18 -7.81 -3.75
N VAL A 14 15.56 -8.20 -2.64
CA VAL A 14 14.15 -8.54 -2.62
C VAL A 14 13.41 -7.21 -2.85
N PHE A 15 12.93 -6.99 -4.06
CA PHE A 15 11.92 -5.98 -4.33
C PHE A 15 10.66 -6.41 -3.56
N VAL A 16 10.53 -5.94 -2.35
CA VAL A 16 9.23 -5.90 -1.66
C VAL A 16 8.46 -4.79 -2.36
N ALA A 17 7.60 -5.15 -3.30
CA ALA A 17 6.57 -4.22 -3.74
C ALA A 17 5.86 -3.72 -2.48
N PRO A 18 5.64 -2.41 -2.31
CA PRO A 18 4.87 -1.93 -1.18
C PRO A 18 3.49 -2.59 -1.27
N ALA A 19 3.18 -3.47 -0.32
CA ALA A 19 1.82 -3.89 -0.08
C ALA A 19 1.11 -2.63 0.42
N PHE A 20 0.39 -1.97 -0.47
CA PHE A 20 -0.53 -0.92 -0.05
C PHE A 20 -1.53 -1.58 0.90
N PRO A 21 -1.72 -1.07 2.12
CA PRO A 21 -2.86 -1.48 2.90
C PRO A 21 -4.09 -1.14 2.04
N ALA A 22 -4.93 -2.13 1.73
CA ALA A 22 -6.22 -1.88 1.14
C ALA A 22 -7.07 -1.15 2.21
N GLY A 23 -6.89 0.16 2.27
CA GLY A 23 -7.77 1.04 3.03
C GLY A 23 -9.13 0.96 2.35
N ALA A 24 -10.17 0.65 3.11
CA ALA A 24 -11.52 0.79 2.60
C ALA A 24 -11.76 2.29 2.36
N ALA A 25 -12.07 2.67 1.15
CA ALA A 25 -12.48 4.04 0.83
C ALA A 25 -13.89 4.32 1.35
N GLY A 26 -14.33 3.70 2.40
CA GLY A 26 -15.49 3.99 3.25
C GLY A 26 -16.75 4.57 2.57
N PHE A 27 -17.00 4.22 1.29
CA PHE A 27 -18.17 4.71 0.58
C PHE A 27 -19.42 3.97 1.05
N GLU A 28 -20.47 4.71 1.34
CA GLU A 28 -21.75 4.17 1.78
C GLU A 28 -22.68 3.96 0.59
N LEU A 29 -23.45 2.87 0.64
CA LEU A 29 -24.51 2.63 -0.33
C LEU A 29 -25.57 3.72 -0.25
N PRO A 30 -26.26 4.02 -1.37
CA PRO A 30 -27.38 4.93 -1.39
C PRO A 30 -28.45 4.53 -0.37
N GLU A 31 -29.05 5.53 0.29
CA GLU A 31 -30.10 5.31 1.29
C GLU A 31 -31.23 4.46 0.72
N GLY A 32 -31.60 3.42 1.47
CA GLY A 32 -32.63 2.47 1.08
C GLY A 32 -32.15 1.28 0.25
N THR A 33 -30.89 1.22 -0.17
CA THR A 33 -30.34 0.04 -0.82
C THR A 33 -30.16 -1.08 0.20
N GLN A 34 -30.76 -2.24 -0.07
CA GLN A 34 -30.59 -3.43 0.76
C GLN A 34 -29.99 -4.56 -0.07
N LEU A 35 -28.95 -5.16 0.44
CA LEU A 35 -28.33 -6.34 -0.15
C LEU A 35 -28.83 -7.59 0.57
N SER A 36 -29.00 -8.68 -0.18
CA SER A 36 -29.30 -9.99 0.34
C SER A 36 -28.03 -10.69 0.89
N ALA A 37 -26.86 -10.29 0.37
CA ALA A 37 -25.56 -10.81 0.74
C ALA A 37 -25.22 -10.50 2.20
N GLN A 38 -24.60 -11.47 2.85
CA GLN A 38 -24.11 -11.31 4.22
C GLN A 38 -22.71 -10.73 4.28
N SER A 39 -21.87 -11.00 3.28
CA SER A 39 -20.53 -10.42 3.15
C SER A 39 -20.28 -9.98 1.72
N VAL A 40 -19.65 -8.81 1.58
CA VAL A 40 -19.29 -8.22 0.29
C VAL A 40 -17.88 -7.63 0.38
N TYR A 41 -17.13 -7.74 -0.72
CA TYR A 41 -15.85 -7.06 -0.89
C TYR A 41 -15.61 -6.73 -2.35
N ILE A 42 -15.51 -5.44 -2.71
CA ILE A 42 -15.31 -4.98 -4.09
C ILE A 42 -14.11 -4.06 -4.17
N VAL A 43 -13.19 -4.39 -5.07
CA VAL A 43 -11.95 -3.64 -5.28
C VAL A 43 -11.84 -3.21 -6.74
N ASN A 44 -11.43 -1.97 -6.95
CA ASN A 44 -10.96 -1.49 -8.25
C ASN A 44 -9.52 -1.98 -8.45
N LEU A 45 -9.25 -2.74 -9.51
CA LEU A 45 -7.95 -3.35 -9.76
C LEU A 45 -6.89 -2.35 -10.26
N ASP A 46 -7.31 -1.25 -10.86
CA ASP A 46 -6.39 -0.25 -11.42
C ASP A 46 -5.76 0.61 -10.33
N THR A 47 -6.49 0.80 -9.23
CA THR A 47 -6.04 1.59 -8.06
C THR A 47 -5.66 0.74 -6.85
N GLY A 48 -6.12 -0.52 -6.80
CA GLY A 48 -6.00 -1.40 -5.63
C GLY A 48 -6.91 -1.01 -4.46
N LEU A 49 -7.79 -0.02 -4.62
CA LEU A 49 -8.66 0.46 -3.54
C LEU A 49 -9.94 -0.36 -3.42
N CYS A 50 -10.30 -0.68 -2.18
CA CYS A 50 -11.61 -1.22 -1.85
C CYS A 50 -12.67 -0.12 -1.98
N VAL A 51 -13.66 -0.34 -2.85
CA VAL A 51 -14.75 0.61 -3.09
C VAL A 51 -15.90 0.39 -2.11
N TYR A 52 -16.20 -0.88 -1.82
CA TYR A 52 -17.25 -1.24 -0.86
C TYR A 52 -16.91 -2.53 -0.13
N GLU A 53 -17.16 -2.54 1.16
CA GLU A 53 -17.06 -3.75 1.97
C GLU A 53 -18.18 -3.84 3.01
N GLN A 54 -18.63 -5.06 3.25
CA GLN A 54 -19.58 -5.42 4.29
C GLN A 54 -19.16 -6.76 4.87
N ASN A 55 -18.88 -6.84 6.17
CA ASN A 55 -18.46 -8.08 6.84
C ASN A 55 -17.36 -8.85 6.09
N ALA A 56 -16.41 -8.13 5.45
CA ALA A 56 -15.45 -8.69 4.51
C ALA A 56 -14.53 -9.76 5.11
N ASP A 57 -14.29 -9.70 6.43
CA ASP A 57 -13.40 -10.59 7.17
C ASP A 57 -14.15 -11.68 7.97
N GLU A 58 -15.49 -11.75 7.83
CA GLU A 58 -16.29 -12.79 8.47
C GLU A 58 -16.08 -14.13 7.79
N LYS A 59 -15.70 -15.17 8.58
CA LYS A 59 -15.51 -16.53 8.09
C LYS A 59 -16.81 -17.17 7.70
N ARG A 60 -16.84 -17.77 6.50
CA ARG A 60 -18.03 -18.40 5.93
C ARG A 60 -17.69 -19.67 5.17
N SER A 61 -18.66 -20.57 5.03
CA SER A 61 -18.62 -21.59 3.98
C SER A 61 -18.69 -20.91 2.61
N VAL A 62 -17.72 -21.20 1.75
CA VAL A 62 -17.58 -20.55 0.44
C VAL A 62 -18.01 -21.44 -0.72
N ALA A 63 -18.37 -22.68 -0.42
CA ALA A 63 -18.79 -23.68 -1.41
C ALA A 63 -17.78 -23.77 -2.57
N SER A 64 -18.27 -23.86 -3.80
CA SER A 64 -17.45 -24.01 -5.01
C SER A 64 -16.46 -22.89 -5.28
N LEU A 65 -16.52 -21.75 -4.59
CA LEU A 65 -15.45 -20.73 -4.69
C LEU A 65 -14.08 -21.28 -4.23
N THR A 66 -14.07 -22.38 -3.47
CA THR A 66 -12.88 -23.19 -3.17
C THR A 66 -12.10 -23.57 -4.44
N LYS A 67 -12.81 -23.81 -5.57
CA LYS A 67 -12.23 -24.18 -6.85
C LYS A 67 -11.32 -23.11 -7.46
N LEU A 68 -11.43 -21.86 -7.03
CA LEU A 68 -10.48 -20.80 -7.40
C LEU A 68 -9.05 -21.17 -7.01
N MET A 69 -8.85 -21.67 -5.77
CA MET A 69 -7.53 -22.12 -5.33
C MET A 69 -7.09 -23.38 -6.08
N THR A 70 -8.01 -24.29 -6.38
CA THR A 70 -7.71 -25.51 -7.18
C THR A 70 -7.29 -25.15 -8.60
N ALA A 71 -7.98 -24.18 -9.23
CA ALA A 71 -7.67 -23.66 -10.56
C ALA A 71 -6.32 -22.93 -10.57
N LEU A 72 -6.06 -22.10 -9.57
CA LEU A 72 -4.79 -21.40 -9.43
C LEU A 72 -3.62 -22.38 -9.36
N LEU A 73 -3.72 -23.36 -8.47
CA LEU A 73 -2.68 -24.39 -8.33
C LEU A 73 -2.49 -25.23 -9.58
N LEU A 74 -3.56 -25.52 -10.34
CA LEU A 74 -3.46 -26.20 -11.62
C LEU A 74 -2.64 -25.38 -12.62
N ILE A 75 -2.97 -24.11 -12.77
CA ILE A 75 -2.30 -23.18 -13.71
C ILE A 75 -0.83 -22.97 -13.32
N GLU A 76 -0.53 -22.84 -12.02
CA GLU A 76 0.83 -22.57 -11.54
C GLU A 76 1.75 -23.80 -11.58
N ASN A 77 1.20 -25.04 -11.49
CA ASN A 77 2.00 -26.25 -11.36
C ASN A 77 2.01 -27.13 -12.62
N VAL A 78 1.20 -26.83 -13.64
CA VAL A 78 1.16 -27.58 -14.90
C VAL A 78 1.55 -26.65 -16.04
N GLU A 79 2.78 -26.79 -16.53
CA GLU A 79 3.34 -25.94 -17.59
C GLU A 79 2.62 -26.11 -18.94
N ASP A 80 2.28 -27.35 -19.30
CA ASP A 80 1.57 -27.69 -20.52
C ASP A 80 0.17 -28.23 -20.21
N LEU A 81 -0.80 -27.31 -20.09
CA LEU A 81 -2.20 -27.65 -19.82
C LEU A 81 -2.88 -28.43 -20.97
N GLU A 82 -2.43 -28.25 -22.21
CA GLU A 82 -2.97 -28.92 -23.41
C GLU A 82 -2.41 -30.31 -23.59
N GLY A 83 -1.15 -30.54 -23.26
CA GLY A 83 -0.48 -31.84 -23.41
C GLY A 83 -0.51 -32.73 -22.19
N THR A 84 -0.88 -32.21 -21.02
CA THR A 84 -0.95 -32.96 -19.77
C THR A 84 -2.33 -33.61 -19.62
N TYR A 85 -2.36 -34.95 -19.52
CA TYR A 85 -3.57 -35.71 -19.25
C TYR A 85 -3.63 -36.13 -17.78
N ILE A 86 -4.79 -35.90 -17.17
CA ILE A 86 -5.07 -36.20 -15.77
C ILE A 86 -6.21 -37.21 -15.72
N SER A 87 -6.07 -38.22 -14.85
CA SER A 87 -7.10 -39.23 -14.64
C SER A 87 -7.25 -39.52 -13.15
N GLY A 88 -8.47 -39.51 -12.68
CA GLY A 88 -8.83 -39.88 -11.31
C GLY A 88 -9.31 -41.32 -11.21
N GLY A 89 -8.91 -42.02 -10.15
CA GLY A 89 -9.40 -43.38 -9.88
C GLY A 89 -10.84 -43.42 -9.37
N THR A 90 -11.46 -44.57 -9.39
CA THR A 90 -12.86 -44.79 -8.91
C THR A 90 -13.08 -44.34 -7.46
N ALA A 91 -12.05 -44.33 -6.63
CA ALA A 91 -12.15 -43.95 -5.22
C ALA A 91 -12.49 -42.45 -5.03
N LEU A 92 -12.29 -41.60 -6.07
CA LEU A 92 -12.64 -40.18 -6.02
C LEU A 92 -14.14 -39.91 -6.25
N TYR A 93 -14.85 -40.89 -6.81
CA TYR A 93 -16.27 -40.79 -7.18
C TYR A 93 -17.13 -41.28 -6.02
N THR A 94 -17.16 -40.46 -4.97
CA THR A 94 -17.99 -40.67 -3.76
C THR A 94 -19.46 -40.39 -4.06
N GLU A 95 -20.37 -40.74 -3.12
CA GLU A 95 -21.80 -40.49 -3.24
C GLU A 95 -22.10 -38.99 -3.49
N GLU A 96 -21.36 -38.09 -2.81
CA GLU A 96 -21.49 -36.65 -3.00
C GLU A 96 -21.19 -36.14 -4.42
N ILE A 97 -20.24 -36.84 -5.12
CA ILE A 97 -19.86 -36.50 -6.51
C ILE A 97 -20.86 -37.07 -7.50
N THR A 98 -21.40 -38.24 -7.19
CA THR A 98 -22.31 -38.99 -8.08
C THR A 98 -23.79 -38.63 -7.87
N ASP A 99 -24.10 -37.73 -6.90
CA ASP A 99 -25.43 -37.18 -6.73
C ASP A 99 -25.86 -36.47 -8.01
N PRO A 100 -27.02 -36.82 -8.60
CA PRO A 100 -27.51 -36.12 -9.80
C PRO A 100 -27.75 -34.62 -9.66
N GLN A 101 -27.80 -34.08 -8.42
CA GLN A 101 -27.94 -32.67 -8.15
C GLN A 101 -26.58 -31.98 -7.95
N ALA A 102 -25.48 -32.74 -7.82
CA ALA A 102 -24.16 -32.17 -7.70
C ALA A 102 -23.70 -31.59 -9.05
N SER A 103 -22.99 -30.44 -8.97
CA SER A 103 -22.36 -29.85 -10.15
C SER A 103 -21.30 -30.79 -10.72
N ASN A 104 -21.46 -31.20 -11.98
CA ASN A 104 -20.57 -32.14 -12.69
C ASN A 104 -20.44 -31.75 -14.17
N ALA A 105 -19.46 -32.33 -14.83
CA ALA A 105 -19.19 -32.24 -16.26
C ALA A 105 -19.20 -33.59 -16.93
N ASP A 106 -19.83 -34.60 -16.34
CA ASP A 106 -19.92 -36.00 -16.81
C ASP A 106 -18.55 -36.68 -17.03
N ILE A 107 -17.53 -36.27 -16.27
CA ILE A 107 -16.20 -36.94 -16.31
C ILE A 107 -16.26 -38.22 -15.54
N LEU A 108 -15.93 -39.32 -16.22
CA LEU A 108 -16.08 -40.69 -15.70
C LEU A 108 -14.83 -41.21 -14.94
N PRO A 109 -14.98 -42.16 -14.03
CA PRO A 109 -13.85 -42.84 -13.39
C PRO A 109 -12.83 -43.39 -14.39
N ASN A 110 -11.53 -43.09 -14.17
CA ASN A 110 -10.41 -43.47 -15.06
C ASN A 110 -10.53 -42.87 -16.48
N GLU A 111 -11.22 -41.80 -16.64
CA GLU A 111 -11.19 -41.01 -17.87
C GLU A 111 -9.89 -40.19 -17.91
N GLU A 112 -9.24 -40.18 -19.07
CA GLU A 112 -8.04 -39.36 -19.33
C GLU A 112 -8.47 -38.03 -19.97
N VAL A 113 -8.41 -36.94 -19.20
CA VAL A 113 -8.86 -35.61 -19.59
C VAL A 113 -7.67 -34.67 -19.57
N ARG A 114 -7.55 -33.79 -20.57
CA ARG A 114 -6.48 -32.79 -20.59
C ARG A 114 -6.66 -31.83 -19.43
N ALA A 115 -5.55 -31.33 -18.87
CA ALA A 115 -5.58 -30.39 -17.76
C ALA A 115 -6.38 -29.09 -18.10
N ILE A 116 -6.30 -28.62 -19.35
CA ILE A 116 -7.11 -27.50 -19.83
C ILE A 116 -8.61 -27.80 -19.82
N ASP A 117 -9.02 -29.00 -20.25
CA ASP A 117 -10.43 -29.40 -20.25
C ASP A 117 -10.97 -29.55 -18.82
N LEU A 118 -10.15 -30.04 -17.89
CA LEU A 118 -10.50 -30.06 -16.47
C LEU A 118 -10.65 -28.63 -15.90
N LEU A 119 -9.84 -27.67 -16.35
CA LEU A 119 -9.99 -26.28 -15.95
C LEU A 119 -11.33 -25.70 -16.45
N TYR A 120 -11.71 -25.96 -17.70
CA TYR A 120 -13.03 -25.61 -18.22
C TYR A 120 -14.15 -26.31 -17.45
N ALA A 121 -14.05 -27.63 -17.24
CA ALA A 121 -15.04 -28.38 -16.49
C ALA A 121 -15.21 -27.89 -15.05
N MET A 122 -14.14 -27.50 -14.41
CA MET A 122 -14.16 -27.00 -13.05
C MET A 122 -14.78 -25.61 -12.95
N MET A 123 -14.48 -24.71 -13.90
CA MET A 123 -14.87 -23.29 -13.82
C MET A 123 -16.18 -22.95 -14.53
N LEU A 124 -16.68 -23.77 -15.48
CA LEU A 124 -17.93 -23.47 -16.18
C LEU A 124 -19.13 -24.07 -15.43
N PRO A 125 -19.35 -25.41 -15.45
CA PRO A 125 -20.45 -26.00 -14.69
C PRO A 125 -20.10 -26.17 -13.21
N SER A 126 -18.91 -25.75 -12.79
CA SER A 126 -18.41 -25.92 -11.41
C SER A 126 -18.25 -27.40 -11.02
N ALA A 127 -17.74 -28.25 -11.93
CA ALA A 127 -17.69 -29.71 -11.78
C ALA A 127 -16.81 -30.15 -10.58
N ASN A 128 -17.43 -30.95 -9.70
CA ASN A 128 -16.79 -31.39 -8.45
C ASN A 128 -15.74 -32.50 -8.71
N GLU A 129 -16.02 -33.41 -9.63
CA GLU A 129 -15.12 -34.48 -10.04
C GLU A 129 -13.87 -33.91 -10.74
N ALA A 130 -14.02 -32.85 -11.54
CA ALA A 130 -12.89 -32.19 -12.17
C ALA A 130 -11.92 -31.63 -11.12
N ALA A 131 -12.44 -30.93 -10.11
CA ALA A 131 -11.63 -30.37 -9.01
C ALA A 131 -10.95 -31.49 -8.19
N LYS A 132 -11.65 -32.60 -7.88
CA LYS A 132 -11.04 -33.72 -7.18
C LYS A 132 -9.95 -34.43 -8.02
N ASN A 133 -10.14 -34.57 -9.34
CA ASN A 133 -9.14 -35.14 -10.24
C ASN A 133 -7.85 -34.26 -10.25
N VAL A 134 -8.01 -32.98 -10.37
CA VAL A 134 -6.89 -32.02 -10.27
C VAL A 134 -6.19 -32.11 -8.91
N GLY A 135 -6.95 -32.08 -7.82
CA GLY A 135 -6.40 -32.20 -6.47
C GLY A 135 -5.65 -33.51 -6.23
N TYR A 136 -6.19 -34.60 -6.71
CA TYR A 136 -5.55 -35.91 -6.60
C TYR A 136 -4.24 -36.00 -7.39
N PHE A 137 -4.22 -35.44 -8.60
CA PHE A 137 -3.03 -35.35 -9.43
C PHE A 137 -1.93 -34.48 -8.77
N LEU A 138 -2.26 -33.27 -8.38
CA LEU A 138 -1.30 -32.34 -7.75
C LEU A 138 -0.85 -32.80 -6.35
N GLY A 139 -1.70 -33.53 -5.64
CA GLY A 139 -1.38 -34.18 -4.36
C GLY A 139 -0.60 -35.49 -4.47
N ASN A 140 -0.15 -35.89 -5.68
CA ASN A 140 0.56 -37.15 -5.93
C ASN A 140 -0.23 -38.38 -5.44
N GLY A 141 -1.54 -38.41 -5.67
CA GLY A 141 -2.43 -39.50 -5.30
C GLY A 141 -2.99 -39.39 -3.87
N ASP A 142 -2.79 -38.30 -3.17
CA ASP A 142 -3.36 -38.05 -1.84
C ASP A 142 -3.93 -36.64 -1.75
N LEU A 143 -5.24 -36.53 -1.55
CA LEU A 143 -5.93 -35.26 -1.40
C LEU A 143 -5.46 -34.44 -0.17
N ASN A 144 -4.98 -35.11 0.89
CA ASN A 144 -4.44 -34.34 2.06
C ASN A 144 -3.17 -33.57 1.71
N ASN A 145 -2.32 -34.11 0.85
CA ASN A 145 -1.17 -33.38 0.32
C ASN A 145 -1.63 -32.15 -0.48
N PHE A 146 -2.68 -32.30 -1.27
CA PHE A 146 -3.25 -31.20 -2.03
C PHE A 146 -3.85 -30.12 -1.12
N TYR A 147 -4.59 -30.48 -0.08
CA TYR A 147 -5.13 -29.50 0.89
C TYR A 147 -3.99 -28.76 1.61
N ALA A 148 -2.88 -29.43 1.89
CA ALA A 148 -1.69 -28.75 2.42
C ALA A 148 -1.11 -27.73 1.43
N LEU A 149 -1.08 -28.03 0.11
CA LEU A 149 -0.66 -27.09 -0.93
C LEU A 149 -1.62 -25.88 -1.01
N MET A 150 -2.94 -26.13 -0.99
CA MET A 150 -3.94 -25.06 -0.99
C MET A 150 -3.75 -24.11 0.18
N ASN A 151 -3.58 -24.62 1.39
CA ASN A 151 -3.39 -23.81 2.59
C ASN A 151 -2.04 -23.07 2.61
N ALA A 152 -0.98 -23.69 2.09
CA ALA A 152 0.31 -23.04 1.93
C ALA A 152 0.21 -21.85 0.96
N ARG A 153 -0.44 -22.06 -0.19
CA ARG A 153 -0.62 -20.99 -1.19
C ARG A 153 -1.53 -19.87 -0.67
N ALA A 154 -2.60 -20.20 0.05
CA ALA A 154 -3.45 -19.22 0.69
C ALA A 154 -2.66 -18.33 1.68
N ALA A 155 -1.79 -18.94 2.49
CA ALA A 155 -0.93 -18.19 3.41
C ALA A 155 0.07 -17.25 2.67
N GLU A 156 0.65 -17.70 1.54
CA GLU A 156 1.53 -16.87 0.69
C GLU A 156 0.79 -15.67 0.09
N LEU A 157 -0.49 -15.82 -0.25
CA LEU A 157 -1.34 -14.75 -0.75
C LEU A 157 -1.81 -13.77 0.36
N GLY A 158 -1.53 -14.09 1.63
CA GLY A 158 -1.97 -13.29 2.77
C GLY A 158 -3.39 -13.59 3.25
N CYS A 159 -3.97 -14.73 2.82
CA CYS A 159 -5.29 -15.18 3.26
C CYS A 159 -5.21 -15.71 4.70
N THR A 160 -5.40 -14.82 5.67
CA THR A 160 -5.21 -15.13 7.11
C THR A 160 -6.43 -15.80 7.75
N ASN A 161 -7.58 -15.73 7.10
CA ASN A 161 -8.85 -16.24 7.59
C ASN A 161 -9.42 -17.39 6.72
N THR A 162 -8.54 -18.10 6.01
CA THR A 162 -8.90 -19.17 5.09
C THR A 162 -8.30 -20.50 5.55
N ASN A 163 -9.06 -21.56 5.40
CA ASN A 163 -8.58 -22.93 5.54
C ASN A 163 -9.34 -23.84 4.57
N PHE A 164 -8.59 -24.66 3.83
CA PHE A 164 -9.13 -25.60 2.86
C PHE A 164 -8.95 -27.05 3.34
N THR A 165 -10.05 -27.78 3.34
CA THR A 165 -10.12 -29.24 3.58
C THR A 165 -10.80 -29.98 2.41
N SER A 166 -11.06 -29.25 1.33
CA SER A 166 -11.76 -29.75 0.14
C SER A 166 -11.16 -29.13 -1.12
N ALA A 167 -11.05 -29.90 -2.20
CA ALA A 167 -10.63 -29.40 -3.51
C ALA A 167 -11.76 -28.73 -4.28
N ASN A 168 -13.02 -29.03 -3.95
CA ASN A 168 -14.22 -28.62 -4.69
C ASN A 168 -15.21 -27.78 -3.86
N GLY A 169 -15.05 -27.70 -2.52
CA GLY A 169 -15.89 -26.93 -1.64
C GLY A 169 -17.18 -27.60 -1.18
N LEU A 170 -17.30 -28.92 -1.30
CA LEU A 170 -18.42 -29.68 -0.73
C LEU A 170 -18.30 -29.84 0.79
N ALA A 171 -17.10 -29.74 1.36
CA ALA A 171 -16.93 -29.63 2.80
C ALA A 171 -17.32 -28.23 3.28
N ASP A 172 -18.03 -28.17 4.39
CA ASP A 172 -18.51 -26.94 5.01
C ASP A 172 -17.56 -26.41 6.10
N MET A 173 -17.95 -25.27 6.71
CA MET A 173 -17.17 -24.65 7.78
C MET A 173 -17.00 -25.57 9.00
N ASP A 174 -17.99 -26.37 9.33
CA ASP A 174 -17.92 -27.35 10.43
C ASP A 174 -16.89 -28.47 10.16
N GLU A 175 -16.59 -28.75 8.88
CA GLU A 175 -15.55 -29.65 8.43
C GLU A 175 -14.19 -28.95 8.18
N GLY A 176 -14.11 -27.66 8.53
CA GLY A 176 -12.90 -26.86 8.45
C GLY A 176 -12.65 -26.17 7.11
N ASN A 177 -13.59 -26.18 6.15
CA ASN A 177 -13.47 -25.52 4.86
C ASN A 177 -14.17 -24.16 4.90
N TYR A 178 -13.39 -23.09 5.06
CA TYR A 178 -13.91 -21.74 5.17
C TYR A 178 -12.96 -20.69 4.57
N SER A 179 -13.52 -19.54 4.23
CA SER A 179 -12.78 -18.35 3.83
C SER A 179 -13.58 -17.08 4.19
N THR A 180 -13.11 -15.94 3.71
CA THR A 180 -13.78 -14.63 3.85
C THR A 180 -13.91 -13.97 2.48
N ALA A 181 -14.74 -12.92 2.37
CA ALA A 181 -14.88 -12.19 1.11
C ALA A 181 -13.55 -11.55 0.69
N ARG A 182 -12.77 -11.02 1.65
CA ARG A 182 -11.44 -10.46 1.40
C ARG A 182 -10.43 -11.52 0.93
N ASP A 183 -10.37 -12.67 1.59
CA ASP A 183 -9.42 -13.73 1.23
C ASP A 183 -9.76 -14.34 -0.14
N ILE A 184 -11.04 -14.55 -0.43
CA ILE A 184 -11.50 -14.99 -1.77
C ILE A 184 -11.14 -13.97 -2.84
N PHE A 185 -11.24 -12.67 -2.55
CA PHE A 185 -10.77 -11.63 -3.47
C PHE A 185 -9.27 -11.78 -3.76
N LEU A 186 -8.42 -12.01 -2.77
CA LEU A 186 -6.97 -12.18 -2.96
C LEU A 186 -6.67 -13.36 -3.88
N ILE A 187 -7.37 -14.48 -3.69
CA ILE A 187 -7.23 -15.66 -4.55
C ILE A 187 -7.73 -15.36 -5.97
N ALA A 188 -8.89 -14.73 -6.11
CA ALA A 188 -9.47 -14.37 -7.41
C ALA A 188 -8.59 -13.36 -8.16
N GLN A 189 -8.01 -12.38 -7.46
CA GLN A 189 -7.07 -11.41 -8.03
C GLN A 189 -5.80 -12.11 -8.57
N GLU A 190 -5.27 -13.10 -7.86
CA GLU A 190 -4.12 -13.88 -8.33
C GLU A 190 -4.49 -14.69 -9.56
N CYS A 191 -5.62 -15.41 -9.54
CA CYS A 191 -6.14 -16.11 -10.72
C CYS A 191 -6.30 -15.16 -11.93
N TRP A 192 -6.80 -13.95 -11.70
CA TRP A 192 -7.06 -12.96 -12.75
C TRP A 192 -5.82 -12.48 -13.49
N LYS A 193 -4.61 -12.63 -12.92
CA LYS A 193 -3.34 -12.32 -13.60
C LYS A 193 -3.07 -13.26 -14.77
N HIS A 194 -3.60 -14.48 -14.74
CA HIS A 194 -3.40 -15.49 -15.77
C HIS A 194 -4.39 -15.31 -16.92
N GLU A 195 -3.89 -15.11 -18.14
CA GLU A 195 -4.72 -14.94 -19.34
C GLU A 195 -5.61 -16.16 -19.60
N ILE A 196 -5.05 -17.35 -19.42
CA ILE A 196 -5.81 -18.60 -19.60
C ILE A 196 -7.02 -18.68 -18.63
N PHE A 197 -6.84 -18.23 -17.39
CA PHE A 197 -7.95 -18.18 -16.44
C PHE A 197 -9.05 -17.24 -16.91
N ARG A 198 -8.69 -16.00 -17.32
CA ARG A 198 -9.67 -15.02 -17.84
C ARG A 198 -10.43 -15.56 -19.05
N THR A 199 -9.73 -16.25 -19.94
CA THR A 199 -10.32 -16.89 -21.12
C THR A 199 -11.36 -17.94 -20.71
N VAL A 200 -10.99 -18.84 -19.80
CA VAL A 200 -11.85 -19.93 -19.35
C VAL A 200 -13.11 -19.37 -18.67
N VAL A 201 -12.97 -18.53 -17.65
CA VAL A 201 -14.12 -18.05 -16.86
C VAL A 201 -15.04 -17.11 -17.64
N GLY A 202 -14.53 -16.48 -18.70
CA GLY A 202 -15.30 -15.66 -19.64
C GLY A 202 -16.01 -16.44 -20.74
N THR A 203 -15.83 -17.77 -20.81
CA THR A 203 -16.40 -18.62 -21.84
C THR A 203 -17.83 -19.06 -21.47
N PRO A 204 -18.86 -18.74 -22.27
CA PRO A 204 -20.25 -19.16 -21.96
C PRO A 204 -20.53 -20.64 -22.17
N LEU A 205 -19.87 -21.26 -23.15
CA LEU A 205 -20.04 -22.65 -23.55
C LEU A 205 -18.72 -23.20 -24.05
N TYR A 206 -18.38 -24.43 -23.64
CA TYR A 206 -17.18 -25.13 -24.07
C TYR A 206 -17.51 -26.52 -24.60
N TRP A 207 -16.89 -26.93 -25.70
CA TRP A 207 -17.02 -28.26 -26.27
C TRP A 207 -15.95 -29.19 -25.70
N MET A 208 -16.36 -30.18 -24.90
CA MET A 208 -15.49 -31.20 -24.35
C MET A 208 -15.04 -32.13 -25.46
N PRO A 209 -13.72 -32.41 -25.61
CA PRO A 209 -13.21 -33.26 -26.66
C PRO A 209 -13.60 -34.75 -26.42
N LEU A 210 -13.42 -35.55 -27.46
CA LEU A 210 -13.48 -37.02 -27.31
C LEU A 210 -12.35 -37.52 -26.39
N THR A 211 -12.65 -38.52 -25.58
CA THR A 211 -11.72 -39.12 -24.62
C THR A 211 -11.68 -40.65 -24.74
N ASN A 212 -10.94 -41.32 -23.87
CA ASN A 212 -10.96 -42.80 -23.76
C ASN A 212 -12.28 -43.38 -23.21
N LYS A 213 -13.20 -42.49 -22.72
CA LYS A 213 -14.52 -42.88 -22.20
C LYS A 213 -15.64 -42.32 -23.08
N HIS A 214 -15.57 -41.09 -23.46
CA HIS A 214 -16.50 -40.44 -24.40
C HIS A 214 -15.92 -40.55 -25.81
N THR A 215 -16.21 -41.64 -26.50
CA THR A 215 -15.59 -42.02 -27.80
C THR A 215 -16.38 -41.58 -29.00
N THR A 216 -17.58 -41.02 -28.82
CA THR A 216 -18.48 -40.56 -29.90
C THR A 216 -19.06 -39.22 -29.58
N ALA A 217 -19.24 -38.36 -30.61
CA ALA A 217 -19.87 -37.05 -30.47
C ALA A 217 -21.38 -37.20 -30.21
N GLU A 218 -21.91 -36.53 -29.22
CA GLU A 218 -23.34 -36.43 -28.94
C GLU A 218 -24.04 -35.55 -29.95
N PHE A 219 -23.39 -34.47 -30.41
CA PHE A 219 -23.92 -33.49 -31.36
C PHE A 219 -23.01 -33.38 -32.61
N PRO A 220 -22.90 -34.45 -33.41
CA PRO A 220 -21.94 -34.52 -34.52
C PRO A 220 -22.22 -33.52 -35.66
N GLU A 221 -23.43 -32.99 -35.77
CA GLU A 221 -23.76 -31.96 -36.74
C GLU A 221 -23.24 -30.56 -36.34
N GLN A 222 -23.15 -30.29 -35.03
CA GLN A 222 -22.62 -29.05 -34.48
C GLN A 222 -21.09 -29.10 -34.27
N ASN A 223 -20.59 -30.23 -33.73
CA ASN A 223 -19.18 -30.46 -33.54
C ASN A 223 -18.85 -31.98 -33.57
N PRO A 224 -18.36 -32.49 -34.71
CA PRO A 224 -18.06 -33.90 -34.85
C PRO A 224 -16.84 -34.38 -34.04
N ASP A 225 -15.99 -33.44 -33.59
CA ASP A 225 -14.75 -33.73 -32.88
C ASP A 225 -14.90 -33.57 -31.34
N ALA A 226 -16.10 -33.23 -30.86
CA ALA A 226 -16.38 -33.06 -29.45
C ALA A 226 -17.39 -34.11 -28.95
N ALA A 227 -17.20 -34.61 -27.73
CA ALA A 227 -18.12 -35.56 -27.09
C ALA A 227 -19.46 -34.87 -26.76
N TYR A 228 -19.43 -33.77 -26.06
CA TYR A 228 -20.58 -33.02 -25.59
C TYR A 228 -20.17 -31.54 -25.32
N PHE A 229 -21.07 -30.72 -24.85
CA PHE A 229 -20.74 -29.37 -24.40
C PHE A 229 -21.11 -29.15 -22.94
N ILE A 230 -20.38 -28.24 -22.29
CA ILE A 230 -20.64 -27.75 -20.93
C ILE A 230 -20.93 -26.27 -20.99
N THR A 231 -21.76 -25.76 -20.09
CA THR A 231 -22.15 -24.35 -20.03
C THR A 231 -21.71 -23.69 -18.72
N ASN A 232 -21.39 -22.42 -18.80
CA ASN A 232 -21.02 -21.66 -17.63
C ASN A 232 -22.23 -21.46 -16.70
N SER A 233 -22.05 -21.66 -15.40
CA SER A 233 -23.06 -21.41 -14.36
C SER A 233 -23.35 -19.93 -14.16
N ASN A 234 -22.39 -19.06 -14.51
CA ASN A 234 -22.55 -17.61 -14.45
C ASN A 234 -23.52 -17.09 -15.50
N ALA A 235 -24.75 -16.82 -15.10
CA ALA A 235 -25.78 -16.29 -15.98
C ALA A 235 -25.45 -14.87 -16.50
N MET A 236 -24.65 -14.09 -15.76
CA MET A 236 -24.39 -12.69 -16.12
C MET A 236 -23.51 -12.50 -17.37
N ILE A 237 -22.78 -13.54 -17.81
CA ILE A 237 -21.98 -13.49 -19.05
C ILE A 237 -22.71 -14.03 -20.29
N LYS A 238 -23.91 -14.58 -20.11
CA LYS A 238 -24.68 -15.24 -21.20
C LYS A 238 -25.82 -14.35 -21.67
N GLU A 239 -25.76 -13.83 -22.91
CA GLU A 239 -26.83 -13.03 -23.48
C GLU A 239 -28.22 -13.72 -23.45
N ALA A 240 -28.23 -15.06 -23.57
CA ALA A 240 -29.43 -15.87 -23.48
C ALA A 240 -30.11 -15.84 -22.09
N SER A 241 -29.44 -15.34 -21.06
CA SER A 241 -29.99 -15.21 -19.71
C SER A 241 -30.86 -13.95 -19.51
N GLY A 242 -31.11 -13.17 -20.58
CA GLY A 242 -32.02 -12.03 -20.55
C GLY A 242 -31.66 -10.98 -19.51
N ASP A 243 -32.56 -10.74 -18.55
CA ASP A 243 -32.38 -9.69 -17.53
C ASP A 243 -31.18 -9.89 -16.59
N MET A 244 -30.60 -11.09 -16.53
CA MET A 244 -29.38 -11.37 -15.74
C MET A 244 -28.10 -10.94 -16.48
N TYR A 245 -28.12 -10.90 -17.80
CA TYR A 245 -26.94 -10.56 -18.60
C TYR A 245 -26.43 -9.16 -18.30
N ARG A 246 -25.12 -9.04 -18.14
CA ARG A 246 -24.42 -7.74 -18.02
C ARG A 246 -23.16 -7.76 -18.88
N SER A 247 -23.12 -6.91 -19.90
CA SER A 247 -22.00 -6.85 -20.86
C SER A 247 -20.65 -6.48 -20.20
N TYR A 248 -20.71 -5.81 -19.05
CA TYR A 248 -19.52 -5.46 -18.27
C TYR A 248 -18.96 -6.62 -17.43
N ILE A 249 -19.73 -7.69 -17.17
CA ILE A 249 -19.23 -8.88 -16.43
C ILE A 249 -18.37 -9.75 -17.36
N LYS A 250 -17.20 -10.19 -16.83
CA LYS A 250 -16.18 -10.98 -17.56
C LYS A 250 -15.91 -12.35 -16.95
N GLY A 251 -16.59 -12.76 -15.92
CA GLY A 251 -16.41 -13.99 -15.13
C GLY A 251 -16.88 -13.71 -13.71
N ILE A 252 -16.65 -14.50 -12.68
CA ILE A 252 -15.59 -15.55 -12.53
C ILE A 252 -16.25 -16.89 -12.17
N GLU A 253 -16.76 -17.02 -10.90
CA GLU A 253 -17.21 -18.33 -10.37
C GLU A 253 -18.43 -18.17 -9.47
N THR A 254 -19.31 -19.16 -9.49
CA THR A 254 -20.46 -19.28 -8.60
C THR A 254 -20.21 -20.37 -7.56
N GLY A 255 -20.83 -20.24 -6.40
CA GLY A 255 -20.73 -21.26 -5.36
C GLY A 255 -22.02 -21.38 -4.56
N SER A 256 -22.45 -22.60 -4.28
CA SER A 256 -23.60 -22.83 -3.42
C SER A 256 -23.58 -24.17 -2.74
N THR A 257 -23.87 -24.17 -1.44
CA THR A 257 -24.36 -25.30 -0.65
C THR A 257 -25.53 -24.80 0.19
N TYR A 258 -26.23 -25.70 0.85
CA TYR A 258 -27.33 -25.30 1.73
C TYR A 258 -26.84 -24.35 2.84
N ASP A 259 -25.65 -24.64 3.41
CA ASP A 259 -25.09 -23.86 4.53
C ASP A 259 -24.36 -22.60 4.07
N ALA A 260 -23.72 -22.62 2.91
CA ALA A 260 -23.04 -21.46 2.33
C ALA A 260 -24.00 -20.41 1.76
N GLY A 261 -25.22 -20.78 1.43
CA GLY A 261 -26.10 -19.97 0.60
C GLY A 261 -25.60 -19.85 -0.84
N ARG A 262 -25.90 -18.72 -1.47
CA ARG A 262 -25.45 -18.40 -2.84
C ARG A 262 -24.30 -17.41 -2.79
N ASN A 263 -23.18 -17.81 -3.37
CA ASN A 263 -21.96 -17.03 -3.45
C ASN A 263 -21.62 -16.72 -4.90
N PHE A 264 -21.03 -15.57 -5.14
CA PHE A 264 -20.58 -15.18 -6.46
C PHE A 264 -19.31 -14.35 -6.40
N VAL A 265 -18.32 -14.71 -7.22
CA VAL A 265 -17.15 -13.86 -7.49
C VAL A 265 -17.25 -13.41 -8.94
N SER A 266 -17.13 -12.12 -9.14
CA SER A 266 -17.25 -11.48 -10.45
C SER A 266 -16.02 -10.65 -10.79
N ALA A 267 -15.66 -10.63 -12.07
CA ALA A 267 -14.83 -9.59 -12.65
C ALA A 267 -15.70 -8.71 -13.55
N ALA A 268 -15.50 -7.41 -13.46
CA ALA A 268 -16.24 -6.44 -14.27
C ALA A 268 -15.28 -5.42 -14.90
N VAL A 269 -15.62 -4.98 -16.11
CA VAL A 269 -14.90 -3.90 -16.80
C VAL A 269 -15.96 -2.91 -17.30
N ASN A 270 -15.90 -1.67 -16.83
CA ASN A 270 -16.86 -0.63 -17.25
C ASN A 270 -16.52 -0.05 -18.63
N GLU A 271 -17.31 0.90 -19.11
CA GLU A 271 -17.13 1.55 -20.42
C GLU A 271 -15.83 2.38 -20.50
N ALA A 272 -15.32 2.85 -19.38
CA ALA A 272 -14.05 3.57 -19.31
C ALA A 272 -12.82 2.62 -19.34
N GLY A 273 -13.05 1.30 -19.26
CA GLY A 273 -11.99 0.28 -19.22
C GLY A 273 -11.48 0.01 -17.81
N GLU A 274 -12.08 0.57 -16.77
CA GLU A 274 -11.71 0.33 -15.38
C GLU A 274 -12.18 -1.06 -14.94
N SER A 275 -11.28 -1.78 -14.26
CA SER A 275 -11.44 -3.18 -13.92
C SER A 275 -11.72 -3.37 -12.42
N PHE A 276 -12.63 -4.28 -12.12
CA PHE A 276 -13.03 -4.57 -10.74
C PHE A 276 -13.14 -6.08 -10.52
N ILE A 277 -12.88 -6.51 -9.28
CA ILE A 277 -13.29 -7.81 -8.77
C ILE A 277 -14.21 -7.58 -7.57
N GLY A 278 -15.37 -8.25 -7.61
CA GLY A 278 -16.37 -8.22 -6.54
C GLY A 278 -16.64 -9.63 -6.02
N VAL A 279 -16.73 -9.75 -4.71
CA VAL A 279 -17.07 -10.97 -3.98
C VAL A 279 -18.34 -10.73 -3.19
N VAL A 280 -19.35 -11.56 -3.41
CA VAL A 280 -20.67 -11.53 -2.79
C VAL A 280 -20.93 -12.89 -2.18
N LEU A 281 -21.06 -12.96 -0.83
CA LEU A 281 -21.19 -14.22 -0.09
C LEU A 281 -22.45 -14.27 0.75
N GLY A 282 -23.00 -15.48 0.88
CA GLY A 282 -24.06 -15.77 1.85
C GLY A 282 -25.42 -15.18 1.49
N CYS A 283 -25.72 -15.01 0.19
CA CYS A 283 -27.10 -14.69 -0.20
C CYS A 283 -28.03 -15.86 0.15
N PRO A 284 -29.22 -15.59 0.67
CA PRO A 284 -30.14 -16.63 1.06
C PRO A 284 -30.48 -17.58 -0.10
N TRP A 285 -30.71 -18.83 0.23
CA TRP A 285 -31.32 -19.78 -0.67
C TRP A 285 -32.82 -19.50 -0.76
N ASP A 286 -33.30 -18.94 -1.86
CA ASP A 286 -34.72 -18.77 -2.13
C ASP A 286 -35.18 -19.81 -3.18
N PRO A 287 -36.00 -20.80 -2.79
CA PRO A 287 -36.49 -21.79 -3.75
C PRO A 287 -37.49 -21.23 -4.77
N ALA A 288 -37.98 -20.00 -4.57
CA ALA A 288 -38.84 -19.29 -5.52
C ALA A 288 -38.06 -18.54 -6.62
N GLU A 289 -36.75 -18.35 -6.42
CA GLU A 289 -35.86 -17.66 -7.33
C GLU A 289 -35.05 -18.69 -8.14
N ASP A 290 -34.79 -18.38 -9.41
CA ASP A 290 -34.02 -19.25 -10.31
C ASP A 290 -32.52 -19.23 -9.95
N GLY A 291 -32.10 -20.19 -9.14
CA GLY A 291 -30.70 -20.48 -8.87
C GLY A 291 -29.95 -19.35 -8.15
N TYR A 292 -29.02 -18.68 -8.81
CA TYR A 292 -28.16 -17.64 -8.25
C TYR A 292 -28.74 -16.22 -8.31
N ALA A 293 -30.03 -16.04 -8.53
CA ALA A 293 -30.65 -14.75 -8.81
C ALA A 293 -30.29 -13.65 -7.81
N LEU A 294 -30.36 -13.93 -6.49
CA LEU A 294 -30.08 -12.93 -5.45
C LEU A 294 -28.62 -12.47 -5.47
N SER A 295 -27.65 -13.36 -5.64
CA SER A 295 -26.24 -12.97 -5.70
C SER A 295 -25.92 -12.18 -6.98
N PHE A 296 -26.57 -12.47 -8.11
CA PHE A 296 -26.44 -11.70 -9.34
C PHE A 296 -27.11 -10.33 -9.24
N HIS A 297 -28.28 -10.23 -8.59
CA HIS A 297 -28.97 -8.96 -8.34
C HIS A 297 -28.13 -8.03 -7.45
N ASP A 298 -27.59 -8.55 -6.35
CA ASP A 298 -26.72 -7.76 -5.48
C ASP A 298 -25.46 -7.29 -6.21
N THR A 299 -24.85 -8.19 -7.01
CA THR A 299 -23.68 -7.86 -7.83
C THR A 299 -24.00 -6.76 -8.85
N ALA A 300 -25.12 -6.87 -9.56
CA ALA A 300 -25.56 -5.85 -10.51
C ALA A 300 -25.83 -4.51 -9.83
N THR A 301 -26.55 -4.51 -8.70
CA THR A 301 -26.85 -3.32 -7.92
C THR A 301 -25.58 -2.59 -7.49
N LEU A 302 -24.57 -3.35 -7.03
CA LEU A 302 -23.31 -2.81 -6.59
C LEU A 302 -22.51 -2.20 -7.74
N TYR A 303 -22.38 -2.90 -8.88
CA TYR A 303 -21.65 -2.35 -10.02
C TYR A 303 -22.39 -1.20 -10.70
N ASP A 304 -23.71 -1.24 -10.84
CA ASP A 304 -24.50 -0.14 -11.38
C ASP A 304 -24.34 1.13 -10.52
N TRP A 305 -24.31 0.98 -9.19
CA TRP A 305 -24.00 2.08 -8.29
C TRP A 305 -22.56 2.57 -8.46
N ILE A 306 -21.57 1.66 -8.45
CA ILE A 306 -20.14 2.02 -8.57
C ILE A 306 -19.90 2.77 -9.88
N PHE A 307 -20.38 2.25 -11.02
CA PHE A 307 -20.13 2.82 -12.34
C PHE A 307 -20.85 4.15 -12.57
N SER A 308 -21.98 4.37 -11.89
CA SER A 308 -22.70 5.65 -11.97
C SER A 308 -22.15 6.71 -11.02
N SER A 309 -21.56 6.30 -9.90
CA SER A 309 -21.20 7.21 -8.81
C SER A 309 -19.72 7.52 -8.71
N PHE A 310 -18.84 6.70 -9.29
CA PHE A 310 -17.38 6.81 -9.15
C PHE A 310 -16.67 6.74 -10.49
N SER A 311 -15.46 7.31 -10.52
CA SER A 311 -14.51 7.20 -11.63
C SER A 311 -13.09 7.20 -11.14
N VAL A 312 -12.19 6.50 -11.85
CA VAL A 312 -10.75 6.54 -11.59
C VAL A 312 -10.19 7.84 -12.17
N ARG A 313 -9.56 8.63 -11.30
CA ARG A 313 -8.96 9.91 -11.70
C ARG A 313 -7.48 9.98 -11.31
N PRO A 314 -6.60 10.54 -12.19
CA PRO A 314 -5.23 10.78 -11.84
C PRO A 314 -5.15 11.82 -10.72
N THR A 315 -4.48 11.45 -9.63
CA THR A 315 -4.31 12.30 -8.44
C THR A 315 -2.92 12.90 -8.38
N LEU A 316 -1.90 12.15 -8.78
CA LEU A 316 -0.53 12.60 -8.94
C LEU A 316 -0.02 12.21 -10.32
N SER A 317 0.79 13.11 -10.93
CA SER A 317 1.45 12.84 -12.20
C SER A 317 2.93 13.21 -12.11
N THR A 318 3.79 12.34 -12.63
CA THR A 318 5.24 12.57 -12.71
C THR A 318 5.63 13.79 -13.52
N ASP A 319 4.74 14.26 -14.39
CA ASP A 319 4.99 15.40 -15.30
C ASP A 319 4.51 16.74 -14.73
N THR A 320 3.80 16.74 -13.61
CA THR A 320 3.18 17.95 -13.04
C THR A 320 3.81 18.29 -11.70
N PRO A 321 4.46 19.46 -11.57
CA PRO A 321 4.91 19.94 -10.26
C PRO A 321 3.72 20.17 -9.33
N ILE A 322 3.83 19.65 -8.10
CA ILE A 322 2.76 19.74 -7.11
C ILE A 322 3.17 20.51 -5.83
N HIS A 323 4.45 20.77 -5.66
CA HIS A 323 4.97 21.51 -4.53
C HIS A 323 6.25 22.27 -4.90
N GLU A 324 6.61 23.29 -4.11
CA GLU A 324 7.85 24.01 -4.24
C GLU A 324 8.53 24.13 -2.88
N VAL A 325 9.87 24.03 -2.86
CA VAL A 325 10.70 24.26 -1.68
C VAL A 325 11.68 25.39 -1.94
N ALA A 326 12.02 26.16 -0.89
CA ALA A 326 13.02 27.21 -1.01
C ALA A 326 14.41 26.62 -1.26
N VAL A 327 15.18 27.27 -2.14
CA VAL A 327 16.59 26.91 -2.38
C VAL A 327 17.49 27.96 -1.76
N THR A 328 18.49 27.50 -1.03
CA THR A 328 19.52 28.38 -0.47
C THR A 328 20.77 28.33 -1.33
N HIS A 329 21.44 29.49 -1.53
CA HIS A 329 22.71 29.65 -2.24
C HIS A 329 22.67 29.49 -3.76
N SER A 330 21.50 29.39 -4.41
CA SER A 330 21.38 29.49 -5.86
C SER A 330 21.30 30.95 -6.32
N ALA A 331 21.85 31.23 -7.51
CA ALA A 331 21.69 32.52 -8.19
C ALA A 331 20.67 32.43 -9.35
N GLU A 332 20.22 31.22 -9.68
CA GLU A 332 19.36 30.96 -10.83
C GLU A 332 17.88 30.93 -10.41
N THR A 333 17.59 30.38 -9.21
CA THR A 333 16.24 30.27 -8.71
C THR A 333 16.22 30.30 -7.17
N ASP A 334 15.15 30.88 -6.61
CA ASP A 334 14.91 30.91 -5.18
C ASP A 334 14.03 29.75 -4.72
N THR A 335 13.39 29.03 -5.67
CA THR A 335 12.54 27.85 -5.41
C THR A 335 12.88 26.70 -6.33
N LEU A 336 12.66 25.49 -5.83
CA LEU A 336 12.76 24.22 -6.56
C LEU A 336 11.38 23.60 -6.65
N ALA A 337 10.90 23.39 -7.87
CA ALA A 337 9.68 22.65 -8.12
C ALA A 337 9.90 21.14 -7.88
N LEU A 338 8.94 20.49 -7.22
CA LEU A 338 8.95 19.07 -6.91
C LEU A 338 7.87 18.34 -7.72
N VAL A 339 8.26 17.22 -8.32
CA VAL A 339 7.36 16.31 -9.05
C VAL A 339 7.25 14.98 -8.32
N PRO A 340 6.11 14.30 -8.37
CA PRO A 340 5.99 12.93 -7.87
C PRO A 340 6.94 11.97 -8.61
N ALA A 341 7.48 11.00 -7.89
CA ALA A 341 8.30 9.92 -8.46
C ALA A 341 7.48 8.95 -9.30
N ASP A 342 6.22 8.75 -8.91
CA ASP A 342 5.28 7.83 -9.55
C ASP A 342 3.93 8.50 -9.78
N ASN A 343 3.21 8.03 -10.80
CA ASN A 343 1.80 8.39 -10.99
C ASN A 343 0.94 7.71 -9.92
N LEU A 344 -0.03 8.43 -9.40
CA LEU A 344 -1.05 7.88 -8.52
C LEU A 344 -2.42 8.20 -9.11
N ALA A 345 -3.26 7.18 -9.28
CA ALA A 345 -4.67 7.33 -9.60
C ALA A 345 -5.50 6.81 -8.42
N THR A 346 -6.67 7.39 -8.23
CA THR A 346 -7.60 6.96 -7.20
C THR A 346 -9.02 6.97 -7.71
N ILE A 347 -9.87 6.13 -7.13
CA ILE A 347 -11.30 6.13 -7.39
C ILE A 347 -11.96 7.21 -6.53
N LEU A 348 -12.71 8.11 -7.15
CA LEU A 348 -13.35 9.25 -6.49
C LEU A 348 -14.84 9.32 -6.85
N PRO A 349 -15.69 9.82 -5.93
CA PRO A 349 -17.07 10.16 -6.26
C PRO A 349 -17.13 11.19 -7.40
N ASN A 350 -18.09 11.01 -8.31
CA ASN A 350 -18.23 11.92 -9.47
C ASN A 350 -18.61 13.35 -9.06
N ASP A 351 -19.26 13.51 -7.91
CA ASP A 351 -19.86 14.77 -7.45
C ASP A 351 -18.94 15.61 -6.55
N SER A 352 -17.81 15.09 -6.09
CA SER A 352 -16.96 15.79 -5.12
C SER A 352 -15.49 15.37 -5.21
N ASP A 353 -14.62 16.39 -5.19
CA ASP A 353 -13.17 16.24 -4.99
C ASP A 353 -12.76 16.55 -3.54
N ASP A 354 -13.71 17.00 -2.69
CA ASP A 354 -13.42 17.55 -1.36
C ASP A 354 -12.87 16.53 -0.35
N ALA A 355 -13.00 15.24 -0.64
CA ALA A 355 -12.51 14.17 0.21
C ALA A 355 -11.00 13.91 0.09
N LEU A 356 -10.36 14.43 -0.97
CA LEU A 356 -8.94 14.19 -1.26
C LEU A 356 -8.06 15.21 -0.54
N GLN A 357 -7.13 14.73 0.27
CA GLN A 357 -6.17 15.56 0.99
C GLN A 357 -4.74 15.15 0.62
N GLN A 358 -3.87 16.15 0.42
CA GLN A 358 -2.44 15.96 0.20
C GLN A 358 -1.66 16.55 1.38
N THR A 359 -0.81 15.76 1.98
CA THR A 359 0.08 16.17 3.07
C THR A 359 1.53 16.01 2.62
N PHE A 360 2.30 17.09 2.72
CA PHE A 360 3.68 17.15 2.26
C PHE A 360 4.64 17.02 3.44
N ASP A 361 5.56 16.08 3.37
CA ASP A 361 6.71 15.98 4.28
C ASP A 361 7.98 16.36 3.51
N VAL A 362 8.25 17.65 3.50
CA VAL A 362 9.37 18.27 2.79
C VAL A 362 10.10 19.24 3.69
N PRO A 363 11.43 19.44 3.54
CA PRO A 363 12.18 20.44 4.29
C PRO A 363 11.73 21.86 3.90
N GLU A 364 11.81 22.82 4.82
CA GLU A 364 11.51 24.23 4.54
C GLU A 364 12.44 24.81 3.45
N SER A 365 13.67 24.32 3.37
CA SER A 365 14.63 24.73 2.35
C SER A 365 15.63 23.62 2.06
N VAL A 366 16.16 23.60 0.86
CA VAL A 366 17.23 22.68 0.42
C VAL A 366 18.50 23.45 0.11
N GLU A 367 19.64 22.80 0.38
CA GLU A 367 20.97 23.34 0.07
C GLU A 367 21.51 22.72 -1.23
N ASP A 368 22.15 23.52 -2.08
CA ASP A 368 22.76 23.07 -3.35
C ASP A 368 24.06 22.26 -3.11
N PRO A 369 24.54 21.51 -4.13
CA PRO A 369 23.93 21.30 -5.45
C PRO A 369 22.84 20.20 -5.39
N ILE A 370 21.82 20.34 -6.24
CA ILE A 370 20.72 19.39 -6.40
C ILE A 370 20.69 18.96 -7.85
N GLN A 371 20.48 17.66 -8.08
CA GLN A 371 20.30 17.11 -9.41
C GLN A 371 18.83 16.79 -9.66
N LYS A 372 18.39 16.95 -10.90
CA LYS A 372 17.06 16.50 -11.32
C LYS A 372 16.89 15.01 -10.98
N GLY A 373 15.80 14.68 -10.30
CA GLY A 373 15.51 13.33 -9.83
C GLY A 373 15.99 13.03 -8.41
N ASP A 374 16.72 13.94 -7.74
CA ASP A 374 17.05 13.78 -6.32
C ASP A 374 15.78 13.77 -5.47
N LYS A 375 15.67 12.81 -4.55
CA LYS A 375 14.57 12.75 -3.60
C LYS A 375 14.69 13.88 -2.57
N ILE A 376 13.65 14.70 -2.50
CA ILE A 376 13.59 15.87 -1.58
C ILE A 376 12.65 15.61 -0.39
N GLY A 377 11.58 14.87 -0.60
CA GLY A 377 10.59 14.60 0.43
C GLY A 377 9.58 13.56 -0.01
N THR A 378 8.39 13.59 0.58
CA THR A 378 7.27 12.71 0.23
C THR A 378 5.96 13.49 0.23
N VAL A 379 4.99 13.02 -0.55
CA VAL A 379 3.59 13.43 -0.47
C VAL A 379 2.75 12.22 -0.06
N THR A 380 1.92 12.41 0.95
CA THR A 380 0.91 11.42 1.36
C THR A 380 -0.45 11.91 0.87
N VAL A 381 -1.13 11.06 0.13
CA VAL A 381 -2.49 11.31 -0.36
C VAL A 381 -3.46 10.50 0.48
N SER A 382 -4.50 11.15 1.00
CA SER A 382 -5.55 10.53 1.81
C SER A 382 -6.92 10.85 1.22
N LEU A 383 -7.84 9.87 1.31
CA LEU A 383 -9.23 9.98 0.90
C LEU A 383 -10.12 9.81 2.14
N SER A 384 -10.92 10.80 2.48
CA SER A 384 -11.77 10.80 3.68
C SER A 384 -11.02 10.45 4.99
N GLY A 385 -9.72 10.79 5.07
CA GLY A 385 -8.86 10.51 6.22
C GLY A 385 -8.09 9.17 6.15
N GLU A 386 -8.40 8.30 5.20
CA GLU A 386 -7.65 7.07 4.95
C GLU A 386 -6.52 7.31 3.96
N VAL A 387 -5.31 6.83 4.27
CA VAL A 387 -4.14 6.97 3.39
C VAL A 387 -4.27 6.03 2.20
N ILE A 388 -4.34 6.60 0.99
CA ILE A 388 -4.40 5.83 -0.27
C ILE A 388 -3.03 5.63 -0.92
N GLY A 389 -2.04 6.47 -0.58
CA GLY A 389 -0.67 6.28 -1.06
C GLY A 389 0.28 7.34 -0.52
N THR A 390 1.57 6.98 -0.48
CA THR A 390 2.67 7.90 -0.22
C THR A 390 3.69 7.77 -1.34
N VAL A 391 4.02 8.89 -1.98
CA VAL A 391 4.90 8.95 -3.15
C VAL A 391 6.08 9.87 -2.84
N ASP A 392 7.26 9.49 -3.28
CA ASP A 392 8.45 10.31 -3.17
C ASP A 392 8.32 11.57 -4.05
N LEU A 393 8.85 12.68 -3.56
CA LEU A 393 8.94 13.94 -4.29
C LEU A 393 10.37 14.16 -4.77
N LEU A 394 10.52 14.33 -6.07
CA LEU A 394 11.79 14.48 -6.74
C LEU A 394 11.99 15.90 -7.22
N ALA A 395 13.26 16.34 -7.29
CA ALA A 395 13.66 17.59 -7.91
C ALA A 395 13.29 17.60 -9.41
N ALA A 396 12.51 18.58 -9.86
CA ALA A 396 12.09 18.70 -11.25
C ALA A 396 13.22 19.18 -12.18
N GLN A 397 14.27 19.82 -11.64
CA GLN A 397 15.39 20.39 -12.38
C GLN A 397 16.68 20.36 -11.56
N ASP A 398 17.79 20.53 -12.26
CA ASP A 398 19.09 20.73 -11.63
C ASP A 398 19.16 22.13 -11.01
N VAL A 399 19.81 22.25 -9.84
CA VAL A 399 20.11 23.55 -9.22
C VAL A 399 21.60 23.59 -8.89
N ALA A 400 22.29 24.52 -9.56
CA ALA A 400 23.73 24.68 -9.41
C ALA A 400 24.08 25.56 -8.20
N LEU A 401 25.10 25.13 -7.45
CA LEU A 401 25.66 25.89 -6.34
C LEU A 401 26.27 27.21 -6.83
N ASN A 402 25.88 28.32 -6.24
CA ASN A 402 26.61 29.57 -6.41
C ASN A 402 27.74 29.67 -5.35
N PRO A 403 29.02 29.52 -5.75
CA PRO A 403 30.12 29.46 -4.81
C PRO A 403 30.30 30.74 -4.02
N VAL A 404 29.87 31.89 -4.56
CA VAL A 404 29.96 33.19 -3.88
C VAL A 404 28.90 33.29 -2.79
N LEU A 405 27.66 32.99 -3.09
CA LEU A 405 26.58 33.01 -2.10
C LEU A 405 26.83 31.97 -0.99
N TYR A 406 27.28 30.79 -1.36
CA TYR A 406 27.67 29.76 -0.37
C TYR A 406 28.78 30.25 0.56
N ALA A 407 29.85 30.84 0.00
CA ALA A 407 30.93 31.40 0.82
C ALA A 407 30.44 32.50 1.76
N PHE A 408 29.56 33.39 1.28
CA PHE A 408 28.96 34.43 2.13
C PHE A 408 28.07 33.86 3.24
N SER A 409 27.28 32.83 2.94
CA SER A 409 26.44 32.20 3.98
C SER A 409 27.29 31.50 5.05
N ARG A 410 28.35 30.80 4.63
CA ARG A 410 29.32 30.18 5.58
C ARG A 410 30.01 31.23 6.42
N LEU A 411 30.39 32.34 5.83
CA LEU A 411 30.99 33.45 6.55
C LEU A 411 30.01 34.07 7.55
N LYS A 412 28.76 34.31 7.13
CA LYS A 412 27.69 34.78 8.01
C LYS A 412 27.44 33.82 9.15
N ALA A 413 27.30 32.51 8.86
CA ALA A 413 27.10 31.46 9.86
C ALA A 413 28.26 31.39 10.85
N PHE A 414 29.51 31.57 10.40
CA PHE A 414 30.68 31.64 11.28
C PHE A 414 30.56 32.84 12.24
N PHE A 415 30.27 34.02 11.74
CA PHE A 415 30.19 35.26 12.58
C PHE A 415 28.97 35.25 13.51
N THR A 416 27.88 34.53 13.15
CA THR A 416 26.69 34.38 14.00
C THR A 416 26.73 33.14 14.91
N SER A 417 27.77 32.32 14.81
CA SER A 417 27.91 31.11 15.59
C SER A 417 28.01 31.40 17.10
N THR A 418 27.60 30.45 17.93
CA THR A 418 27.71 30.54 19.40
C THR A 418 29.17 30.82 19.84
N TYR A 419 30.13 30.24 19.08
CA TYR A 419 31.55 30.49 19.33
C TYR A 419 31.91 31.97 19.16
N MET A 420 31.47 32.59 18.04
CA MET A 420 31.74 34.01 17.79
C MET A 420 30.98 34.91 18.75
N CYS A 421 29.76 34.58 19.16
CA CYS A 421 29.05 35.31 20.23
C CYS A 421 29.86 35.32 21.54
N VAL A 422 30.44 34.21 21.94
CA VAL A 422 31.33 34.15 23.10
C VAL A 422 32.56 35.02 22.89
N VAL A 423 33.19 34.98 21.70
CA VAL A 423 34.36 35.82 21.38
C VAL A 423 33.98 37.33 21.44
N TYR A 424 32.85 37.73 20.93
CA TYR A 424 32.38 39.11 21.02
C TYR A 424 32.14 39.56 22.45
N VAL A 425 31.53 38.71 23.29
CA VAL A 425 31.32 39.00 24.71
C VAL A 425 32.67 39.16 25.45
N LEU A 426 33.60 38.20 25.23
CA LEU A 426 34.92 38.26 25.83
C LEU A 426 35.69 39.49 25.35
N THR A 427 35.63 39.85 24.07
CA THR A 427 36.29 41.04 23.52
C THR A 427 35.70 42.31 24.10
N ALA A 428 34.37 42.39 24.24
CA ALA A 428 33.70 43.53 24.88
C ALA A 428 34.09 43.66 26.36
N LEU A 429 34.15 42.56 27.11
CA LEU A 429 34.60 42.53 28.49
C LEU A 429 36.07 43.00 28.63
N PHE A 430 36.93 42.54 27.72
CA PHE A 430 38.33 42.94 27.68
C PHE A 430 38.50 44.41 27.35
N ALA A 431 37.74 44.95 26.39
CA ALA A 431 37.72 46.35 26.07
C ALA A 431 37.24 47.22 27.24
N LEU A 432 36.19 46.80 27.96
CA LEU A 432 35.70 47.48 29.16
C LEU A 432 36.74 47.46 30.29
N PHE A 433 37.41 46.32 30.49
CA PHE A 433 38.50 46.19 31.47
C PHE A 433 39.65 47.14 31.13
N TYR A 434 40.05 47.21 29.84
CA TYR A 434 41.15 48.09 29.40
C TYR A 434 40.76 49.56 29.52
N ALA A 435 39.51 49.91 29.18
CA ALA A 435 39.02 51.28 29.39
C ALA A 435 38.98 51.65 30.86
N GLY A 436 38.55 50.73 31.73
CA GLY A 436 38.58 50.95 33.20
C GLY A 436 40.00 51.11 33.74
N LEU A 437 40.92 50.25 33.28
CA LEU A 437 42.33 50.34 33.64
C LEU A 437 42.94 51.68 33.18
N TYR A 438 42.66 52.12 31.96
CA TYR A 438 43.11 53.39 31.41
C TYR A 438 42.55 54.57 32.19
N ALA A 439 41.25 54.57 32.51
CA ALA A 439 40.62 55.58 33.35
C ALA A 439 41.22 55.65 34.77
N TRP A 440 41.54 54.48 35.36
CA TRP A 440 42.19 54.37 36.64
C TRP A 440 43.61 54.97 36.60
N LEU A 441 44.42 54.64 35.59
CA LEU A 441 45.75 55.20 35.37
C LEU A 441 45.74 56.71 35.21
N LEU A 442 44.77 57.24 34.44
CA LEU A 442 44.57 58.69 34.28
C LEU A 442 44.18 59.31 35.62
N HIS A 443 43.32 58.70 36.41
CA HIS A 443 42.93 59.17 37.73
C HIS A 443 44.10 59.16 38.72
N ASP A 444 44.89 58.07 38.74
CA ASP A 444 46.06 58.00 39.59
C ASP A 444 47.14 58.99 39.21
N THR A 445 47.39 59.19 37.91
CA THR A 445 48.31 60.24 37.43
C THR A 445 47.81 61.64 37.79
N LYS A 446 46.50 61.91 37.74
CA LYS A 446 45.92 63.17 38.23
C LYS A 446 46.08 63.32 39.73
N LYS A 447 45.85 62.31 40.53
CA LYS A 447 46.10 62.28 41.99
C LYS A 447 47.57 62.47 42.32
N ARG A 448 48.50 61.87 41.60
CA ARG A 448 49.95 62.09 41.78
C ARG A 448 50.37 63.47 41.44
N LYS A 449 49.87 64.08 40.35
CA LYS A 449 50.09 65.52 40.02
C LYS A 449 49.53 66.44 41.08
N ALA A 450 48.32 66.18 41.59
CA ALA A 450 47.73 66.97 42.67
C ALA A 450 48.48 66.82 43.99
N ARG A 451 48.99 65.69 44.36
CA ARG A 451 49.86 65.44 45.52
C ARG A 451 51.22 66.21 45.39
N ARG A 452 51.86 66.13 44.19
CA ARG A 452 53.09 66.92 43.91
C ARG A 452 52.85 68.44 43.95
N ALA A 453 51.72 68.90 43.41
CA ALA A 453 51.35 70.35 43.49
C ALA A 453 51.13 70.83 44.96
N ARG A 454 50.51 69.95 45.80
CA ARG A 454 50.33 70.29 47.24
C ARG A 454 51.66 70.23 48.00
N GLN A 455 52.63 69.39 47.68
CA GLN A 455 53.96 69.35 48.25
C GLN A 455 54.78 70.55 47.81
N ASN A 456 54.73 70.98 46.60
CA ASN A 456 55.44 72.19 46.11
C ASN A 456 54.86 73.50 46.68
N ASN A 457 53.55 73.60 46.95
CA ASN A 457 52.95 74.77 47.62
C ASN A 457 53.20 74.78 49.14
N ALA A 458 53.57 73.61 49.76
CA ALA A 458 53.93 73.59 51.16
C ALA A 458 55.42 73.97 51.43
N GLY A 459 56.23 74.13 50.36
CA GLY A 459 57.65 74.55 50.43
C GLY A 459 57.90 76.04 50.20
N ALA A 460 56.95 76.85 49.89
CA ALA A 460 57.10 78.34 49.68
C ALA A 460 56.69 79.10 50.92
N ARG A 461 57.71 79.25 51.89
CA ARG A 461 57.61 80.30 52.93
C ARG A 461 58.20 81.58 52.39
N PRO A 462 57.53 82.76 52.58
CA PRO A 462 58.14 84.05 52.37
C PRO A 462 58.94 84.42 53.62
N ASN A 463 60.12 84.89 53.39
CA ASN A 463 61.02 85.55 54.40
C ASN A 463 60.51 86.96 54.71
N GLY A 464 60.63 87.33 55.98
CA GLY A 464 60.87 88.65 56.39
C GLY A 464 59.93 89.27 57.46
N GLY A 465 60.54 89.65 58.63
CA GLY A 465 60.04 90.71 59.55
C GLY A 465 60.01 90.36 61.04
N SER A 466 61.14 90.63 61.71
CA SER A 466 61.49 91.05 63.09
C SER A 466 60.42 91.14 64.21
N ALA A 467 60.68 90.40 65.31
CA ALA A 467 60.70 90.68 66.76
C ALA A 467 59.53 91.41 67.44
N PRO A 468 59.36 91.39 68.86
CA PRO A 468 60.10 90.65 69.90
C PRO A 468 59.23 89.87 70.93
N ARG A 469 59.94 89.22 71.83
CA ARG A 469 59.56 88.47 73.08
C ARG A 469 58.73 89.34 74.06
N PRO A 470 58.07 88.79 75.18
CA PRO A 470 58.56 87.77 76.07
C PRO A 470 57.55 86.78 76.78
N GLN A 471 58.13 85.74 77.39
CA GLN A 471 57.83 85.04 78.64
C GLN A 471 56.54 84.24 78.93
N GLY A 472 56.69 83.09 79.43
CA GLY A 472 55.82 82.39 80.39
C GLY A 472 55.74 80.89 80.23
N ARG A 473 56.46 80.25 81.12
CA ARG A 473 56.50 78.79 81.49
C ARG A 473 55.21 78.38 82.22
N PRO A 474 54.99 77.11 82.65
CA PRO A 474 55.44 75.84 82.30
C PRO A 474 54.31 74.71 82.35
N PRO A 475 54.55 73.52 82.65
CA PRO A 475 54.27 72.25 81.90
C PRO A 475 53.13 71.41 82.48
N ARG A 476 52.81 70.25 81.80
CA ARG A 476 52.58 68.95 82.43
C ARG A 476 52.10 67.90 81.46
N THR A 477 52.82 66.90 81.34
CA THR A 477 52.68 65.40 81.25
C THR A 477 51.30 64.74 81.09
N PRO A 478 51.36 63.55 80.65
CA PRO A 478 50.29 62.77 80.02
C PRO A 478 49.47 61.93 81.00
N PRO A 479 48.51 61.17 80.63
CA PRO A 479 48.65 59.77 80.24
C PRO A 479 47.60 59.10 79.33
N GLU A 480 48.03 58.04 78.76
CA GLU A 480 47.44 56.68 78.65
C GLU A 480 45.96 56.45 78.19
N GLY A 481 45.84 55.51 77.33
CA GLY A 481 44.98 54.34 77.52
C GLY A 481 43.78 54.14 76.66
N ARG A 482 43.84 53.29 75.81
CA ARG A 482 43.21 52.00 75.35
C ARG A 482 42.99 51.91 73.88
#